data_6a2a913a05f4dbf1b103c886c75f4079
#
_entry.id   6a2a913a05f4dbf1b103c886c75f4079
#
_cell.length_a   1.000
_cell.length_b   1.000
_cell.length_c   1.000
_cell.angle_alpha   90.00
_cell.angle_beta   90.00
_cell.angle_gamma   90.00
#
_symmetry.space_group_name_H-M   'P 1'
#
loop_
_entity.id
_entity.type
_entity.pdbx_description
1 polymer ?
#
loop_
_entity_poly.entity_id
_entity_poly.type
_entity_poly.pdbx_seq_one_letter_code
_entity_poly.pdbx_strand_id
1 'polypeptide(L)'
;MRRTGPLILLALSAMPFHLRAQASAAAHESRTPQPAPVASQAPAANQATAPAADEKVSVHENVAYGNVNGHDLLLDVYQPAETSARARPAVLLIHGGGWISFDKGTMRNLGKFLARSGFVAFSVDYRLLSGRDNRWPTQLDDVQRAVRWVRANAAKYGVDPDHIGAFGHSAGAQLASLLGMEDTRDNSDASLAKYSSRVQAVVDVSGPTDFTANREPDDEAFLANFLGGDFATHSELWRDASPVFHVAKNNAPFLIIHGTQDTDVPIAQAEELYDKLQAAGVPVQFVKLDDVHTFRTPEARARLIFETLQLFQRYLSIGK
;
A
#
# COMPACT_ATOMS: atom_id res chain seq x y z
N MET A 1 36.45 -25.43 39.45
CA MET A 1 36.38 -24.34 38.49
C MET A 1 35.64 -24.84 37.27
N ARG A 2 34.33 -24.61 37.19
CA ARG A 2 33.48 -24.88 35.99
C ARG A 2 32.86 -23.54 35.60
N ARG A 3 33.22 -23.04 34.39
CA ARG A 3 32.68 -21.84 33.79
C ARG A 3 31.36 -22.20 33.12
N THR A 4 30.27 -21.68 33.62
CA THR A 4 28.97 -21.64 32.95
C THR A 4 28.88 -20.38 32.12
N GLY A 5 28.83 -20.52 30.79
CA GLY A 5 28.52 -19.41 29.87
C GLY A 5 27.02 -19.09 29.89
N PRO A 6 26.62 -17.86 29.62
CA PRO A 6 25.22 -17.48 29.63
C PRO A 6 24.50 -18.03 28.39
N LEU A 7 23.39 -18.74 28.63
CA LEU A 7 22.37 -19.03 27.63
C LEU A 7 21.73 -17.71 27.17
N ILE A 8 21.91 -17.37 25.90
CA ILE A 8 21.13 -16.32 25.25
C ILE A 8 19.76 -16.93 24.92
N LEU A 9 18.79 -16.63 25.77
CA LEU A 9 17.37 -16.88 25.50
C LEU A 9 16.93 -15.85 24.47
N LEU A 10 16.76 -16.25 23.20
CA LEU A 10 16.05 -15.44 22.21
C LEU A 10 14.56 -15.41 22.62
N ALA A 11 14.16 -14.33 23.21
CA ALA A 11 12.74 -14.04 23.44
C ALA A 11 12.08 -13.67 22.10
N LEU A 12 11.46 -14.66 21.45
CA LEU A 12 10.41 -14.46 20.45
C LEU A 12 9.09 -14.21 21.21
N SER A 13 8.91 -13.03 21.74
CA SER A 13 7.66 -12.64 22.39
C SER A 13 7.10 -11.37 21.78
N ALA A 14 5.82 -11.45 21.40
CA ALA A 14 4.91 -10.39 21.04
C ALA A 14 5.14 -9.72 19.67
N MET A 15 4.59 -10.31 18.60
CA MET A 15 4.12 -9.55 17.45
C MET A 15 2.66 -9.16 17.70
N PRO A 16 2.36 -7.89 17.87
CA PRO A 16 0.99 -7.39 17.89
C PRO A 16 0.42 -7.43 16.46
N PHE A 17 -0.89 -7.47 16.32
CA PHE A 17 -1.62 -7.77 15.10
C PHE A 17 -1.30 -9.18 14.55
N HIS A 18 -2.22 -10.08 14.57
CA HIS A 18 -2.15 -11.51 14.21
C HIS A 18 -1.23 -11.90 13.01
N LEU A 19 -0.02 -11.37 12.96
CA LEU A 19 1.05 -11.73 12.01
C LEU A 19 1.53 -13.19 12.12
N ARG A 20 0.94 -13.97 13.05
CA ARG A 20 1.29 -15.39 13.21
C ARG A 20 0.96 -16.28 12.02
N ALA A 21 0.06 -15.90 11.13
CA ALA A 21 -0.38 -16.76 10.03
C ALA A 21 0.56 -16.77 8.81
N GLN A 22 1.48 -15.83 8.66
CA GLN A 22 2.33 -15.75 7.46
C GLN A 22 3.74 -16.30 7.64
N ALA A 23 4.23 -16.49 8.87
CA ALA A 23 5.56 -17.07 9.14
C ALA A 23 5.59 -18.61 9.10
N SER A 24 4.44 -19.29 9.07
CA SER A 24 4.35 -20.77 9.15
C SER A 24 4.37 -21.50 7.81
N ALA A 25 4.36 -20.81 6.67
CA ALA A 25 4.26 -21.46 5.35
C ALA A 25 5.62 -21.74 4.66
N ALA A 26 6.75 -21.46 5.30
CA ALA A 26 8.07 -21.59 4.66
C ALA A 26 8.99 -22.68 5.25
N ALA A 27 8.47 -23.62 6.04
CA ALA A 27 9.29 -24.74 6.56
C ALA A 27 8.59 -26.07 6.33
N HIS A 28 9.26 -26.92 5.56
CA HIS A 28 9.15 -28.36 5.35
C HIS A 28 8.25 -28.87 4.21
N GLU A 29 8.92 -29.23 3.14
CA GLU A 29 8.77 -30.54 2.51
C GLU A 29 10.08 -30.95 1.81
N SER A 30 10.85 -31.83 2.48
CA SER A 30 11.89 -32.64 1.87
C SER A 30 11.24 -33.83 1.18
N ARG A 31 11.27 -33.91 -0.15
CA ARG A 31 10.92 -35.12 -0.90
C ARG A 31 12.14 -35.71 -1.61
N THR A 32 12.41 -36.95 -1.33
CA THR A 32 13.33 -37.83 -2.03
C THR A 32 12.96 -38.04 -3.51
N PRO A 33 13.92 -38.22 -4.42
CA PRO A 33 13.64 -38.32 -5.85
C PRO A 33 13.19 -39.73 -6.25
N GLN A 34 12.14 -39.80 -7.05
CA GLN A 34 11.67 -41.01 -7.75
C GLN A 34 12.04 -40.88 -9.25
N PRO A 35 12.46 -42.00 -9.91
CA PRO A 35 12.98 -41.96 -11.28
C PRO A 35 11.88 -41.74 -12.32
N ALA A 36 12.23 -40.97 -13.38
CA ALA A 36 11.39 -40.57 -14.48
C ALA A 36 11.07 -41.71 -15.47
N PRO A 37 9.86 -41.73 -16.08
CA PRO A 37 9.58 -42.54 -17.26
C PRO A 37 10.01 -41.85 -18.55
N VAL A 38 10.48 -42.67 -19.50
CA VAL A 38 11.03 -42.28 -20.80
C VAL A 38 9.96 -41.65 -21.71
N ALA A 39 10.32 -40.54 -22.33
CA ALA A 39 9.45 -39.75 -23.23
C ALA A 39 9.35 -40.39 -24.64
N SER A 40 8.14 -40.48 -25.14
CA SER A 40 7.82 -40.66 -26.55
C SER A 40 7.67 -39.28 -27.22
N GLN A 41 8.44 -39.05 -28.29
CA GLN A 41 8.42 -37.83 -29.08
C GLN A 41 7.21 -37.83 -30.05
N ALA A 42 6.37 -36.79 -29.98
CA ALA A 42 5.42 -36.44 -31.02
C ALA A 42 5.85 -35.11 -31.69
N PRO A 43 5.57 -34.88 -32.99
CA PRO A 43 6.17 -33.80 -33.75
C PRO A 43 5.61 -32.43 -33.38
N ALA A 44 6.53 -31.43 -33.40
CA ALA A 44 6.26 -30.04 -33.09
C ALA A 44 5.29 -29.40 -34.06
N ALA A 45 4.12 -29.04 -33.60
CA ALA A 45 3.25 -28.07 -34.27
C ALA A 45 3.74 -26.64 -33.92
N ASN A 46 4.02 -25.88 -34.95
CA ASN A 46 4.46 -24.49 -34.90
C ASN A 46 3.30 -23.62 -34.34
N GLN A 47 3.25 -23.44 -33.04
CA GLN A 47 2.34 -22.49 -32.39
C GLN A 47 3.02 -21.12 -32.39
N ALA A 48 2.50 -20.20 -33.20
CA ALA A 48 2.79 -18.78 -33.05
C ALA A 48 2.34 -18.39 -31.64
N THR A 49 3.31 -18.21 -30.76
CA THR A 49 3.07 -17.75 -29.38
C THR A 49 2.49 -16.35 -29.43
N ALA A 50 1.26 -16.17 -28.92
CA ALA A 50 0.78 -14.84 -28.60
C ALA A 50 1.81 -14.12 -27.73
N PRO A 51 2.11 -12.83 -27.97
CA PRO A 51 3.13 -12.11 -27.21
C PRO A 51 2.81 -12.20 -25.71
N ALA A 52 3.82 -12.53 -24.92
CA ALA A 52 3.68 -12.69 -23.49
C ALA A 52 3.07 -11.41 -22.90
N ALA A 53 2.14 -11.55 -21.96
CA ALA A 53 1.40 -10.41 -21.37
C ALA A 53 2.33 -9.33 -20.75
N ASP A 54 3.60 -9.63 -20.50
CA ASP A 54 4.62 -8.70 -20.01
C ASP A 54 5.17 -7.75 -21.08
N GLU A 55 5.06 -8.06 -22.38
CA GLU A 55 5.56 -7.17 -23.46
C GLU A 55 4.79 -5.85 -23.57
N LYS A 56 3.65 -5.73 -22.91
CA LYS A 56 2.81 -4.51 -22.91
C LYS A 56 3.10 -3.53 -21.78
N VAL A 57 4.03 -3.85 -20.88
CA VAL A 57 4.38 -3.05 -19.71
C VAL A 57 5.87 -2.80 -19.65
N SER A 58 6.26 -1.53 -19.58
CA SER A 58 7.62 -1.13 -19.23
C SER A 58 7.74 -1.02 -17.70
N VAL A 59 8.82 -1.56 -17.13
CA VAL A 59 9.09 -1.54 -15.69
C VAL A 59 10.46 -0.90 -15.45
N HIS A 60 10.49 0.11 -14.56
CA HIS A 60 11.72 0.72 -14.06
C HIS A 60 11.78 0.46 -12.55
N GLU A 61 12.67 -0.40 -12.13
CA GLU A 61 12.83 -0.78 -10.74
C GLU A 61 13.85 0.12 -10.01
N ASN A 62 13.65 0.30 -8.70
CA ASN A 62 14.58 1.00 -7.81
C ASN A 62 14.89 2.44 -8.24
N VAL A 63 13.89 3.17 -8.67
CA VAL A 63 14.00 4.60 -8.99
C VAL A 63 13.99 5.39 -7.68
N ALA A 64 15.03 6.19 -7.43
CA ALA A 64 15.08 7.04 -6.25
C ALA A 64 14.10 8.21 -6.38
N TYR A 65 13.21 8.37 -5.39
CA TYR A 65 12.30 9.50 -5.28
C TYR A 65 12.71 10.50 -4.16
N GLY A 66 13.74 10.16 -3.42
CA GLY A 66 14.32 11.00 -2.38
C GLY A 66 15.51 10.35 -1.73
N ASN A 67 16.24 11.13 -0.92
CA ASN A 67 17.26 10.65 0.00
C ASN A 67 17.06 11.35 1.33
N VAL A 68 16.98 10.60 2.41
CA VAL A 68 16.84 11.12 3.76
C VAL A 68 17.92 10.52 4.64
N ASN A 69 18.78 11.35 5.19
CA ASN A 69 19.90 10.95 6.06
C ASN A 69 20.80 9.87 5.43
N GLY A 70 21.03 9.93 4.11
CA GLY A 70 21.88 8.97 3.39
C GLY A 70 21.17 7.69 2.96
N HIS A 71 19.85 7.54 3.25
CA HIS A 71 19.03 6.43 2.77
C HIS A 71 18.23 6.85 1.54
N ASP A 72 18.39 6.13 0.44
CA ASP A 72 17.57 6.32 -0.74
C ASP A 72 16.17 5.79 -0.51
N LEU A 73 15.18 6.62 -0.83
CA LEU A 73 13.77 6.24 -0.89
C LEU A 73 13.47 5.79 -2.31
N LEU A 74 13.06 4.52 -2.47
CA LEU A 74 12.96 3.88 -3.77
C LEU A 74 11.50 3.59 -4.15
N LEU A 75 11.22 3.63 -5.44
CA LEU A 75 9.95 3.18 -6.02
C LEU A 75 10.21 2.39 -7.31
N ASP A 76 9.21 1.58 -7.70
CA ASP A 76 9.17 0.95 -9.01
C ASP A 76 8.09 1.63 -9.85
N VAL A 77 8.39 1.85 -11.14
CA VAL A 77 7.47 2.46 -12.10
C VAL A 77 6.97 1.39 -13.07
N TYR A 78 5.67 1.26 -13.20
CA TYR A 78 4.99 0.41 -14.18
C TYR A 78 4.22 1.29 -15.13
N GLN A 79 4.53 1.24 -16.41
CA GLN A 79 3.85 2.06 -17.42
C GLN A 79 3.55 1.26 -18.68
N PRO A 80 2.50 1.64 -19.45
CA PRO A 80 2.27 1.02 -20.75
C PRO A 80 3.54 1.14 -21.62
N ALA A 81 3.91 0.04 -22.28
CA ALA A 81 5.06 0.05 -23.21
C ALA A 81 4.82 0.96 -24.43
N GLU A 82 3.55 1.16 -24.79
CA GLU A 82 3.17 2.04 -25.88
C GLU A 82 3.29 3.51 -25.46
N THR A 83 3.96 4.30 -26.27
CA THR A 83 4.01 5.75 -26.11
C THR A 83 2.64 6.37 -26.41
N SER A 84 2.25 7.39 -25.66
CA SER A 84 1.02 8.15 -25.87
C SER A 84 1.34 9.63 -26.06
N ALA A 85 0.67 10.27 -27.00
CA ALA A 85 0.75 11.73 -27.16
C ALA A 85 0.00 12.48 -26.04
N ARG A 86 -0.91 11.79 -25.32
CA ARG A 86 -1.63 12.33 -24.16
C ARG A 86 -0.97 11.84 -22.88
N ALA A 87 -0.87 12.74 -21.90
CA ALA A 87 -0.50 12.36 -20.55
C ALA A 87 -1.49 11.33 -19.98
N ARG A 88 -1.03 10.49 -19.07
CA ARG A 88 -1.81 9.40 -18.46
C ARG A 88 -2.06 9.69 -16.99
N PRO A 89 -3.17 9.22 -16.43
CA PRO A 89 -3.35 9.28 -14.98
C PRO A 89 -2.34 8.39 -14.28
N ALA A 90 -1.99 8.76 -13.05
CA ALA A 90 -1.05 7.99 -12.22
C ALA A 90 -1.71 7.40 -10.99
N VAL A 91 -1.15 6.32 -10.46
CA VAL A 91 -1.57 5.71 -9.19
C VAL A 91 -0.34 5.41 -8.34
N LEU A 92 -0.30 5.96 -7.12
CA LEU A 92 0.66 5.55 -6.10
C LEU A 92 0.15 4.27 -5.42
N LEU A 93 0.99 3.24 -5.35
CA LEU A 93 0.69 1.95 -4.74
C LEU A 93 1.47 1.83 -3.43
N ILE A 94 0.77 1.69 -2.32
CA ILE A 94 1.35 1.71 -0.97
C ILE A 94 1.09 0.37 -0.31
N HIS A 95 2.17 -0.35 -0.01
CA HIS A 95 2.09 -1.69 0.57
C HIS A 95 1.66 -1.68 2.04
N GLY A 96 1.14 -2.82 2.51
CA GLY A 96 0.83 -3.08 3.91
C GLY A 96 2.05 -3.50 4.73
N GLY A 97 1.82 -4.29 5.79
CA GLY A 97 2.89 -4.87 6.62
C GLY A 97 3.07 -4.19 7.97
N GLY A 98 2.02 -3.55 8.51
CA GLY A 98 2.03 -2.95 9.85
C GLY A 98 3.12 -1.90 10.05
N TRP A 99 3.53 -1.21 9.00
CA TRP A 99 4.62 -0.21 8.97
C TRP A 99 6.01 -0.77 9.35
N ILE A 100 6.16 -2.09 9.55
CA ILE A 100 7.41 -2.76 9.98
C ILE A 100 7.95 -3.76 8.96
N SER A 101 7.20 -4.09 7.92
CA SER A 101 7.55 -5.18 6.99
C SER A 101 7.04 -4.95 5.58
N PHE A 102 7.48 -5.81 4.68
CA PHE A 102 7.21 -5.79 3.23
C PHE A 102 7.92 -4.63 2.50
N ASP A 103 7.69 -4.58 1.20
CA ASP A 103 8.27 -3.61 0.29
C ASP A 103 7.37 -3.41 -0.95
N LYS A 104 7.77 -2.49 -1.82
CA LYS A 104 7.11 -2.16 -3.08
C LYS A 104 6.86 -3.36 -4.00
N GLY A 105 7.67 -4.43 -3.89
CA GLY A 105 7.53 -5.63 -4.71
C GLY A 105 6.19 -6.34 -4.50
N THR A 106 5.56 -6.18 -3.34
CA THR A 106 4.23 -6.77 -3.05
C THR A 106 3.13 -6.22 -3.94
N MET A 107 3.28 -5.01 -4.47
CA MET A 107 2.33 -4.35 -5.36
C MET A 107 2.61 -4.57 -6.85
N ARG A 108 3.66 -5.34 -7.21
CA ARG A 108 4.10 -5.57 -8.60
C ARG A 108 2.97 -6.00 -9.55
N ASN A 109 2.15 -6.96 -9.13
CA ASN A 109 1.08 -7.49 -9.97
C ASN A 109 -0.02 -6.45 -10.23
N LEU A 110 -0.38 -5.68 -9.21
CA LEU A 110 -1.33 -4.57 -9.35
C LEU A 110 -0.74 -3.45 -10.22
N GLY A 111 0.54 -3.12 -10.05
CA GLY A 111 1.24 -2.14 -10.88
C GLY A 111 1.21 -2.52 -12.36
N LYS A 112 1.55 -3.77 -12.69
CA LYS A 112 1.46 -4.29 -14.06
C LYS A 112 0.03 -4.29 -14.60
N PHE A 113 -0.95 -4.62 -13.78
CA PHE A 113 -2.36 -4.59 -14.18
C PHE A 113 -2.83 -3.17 -14.51
N LEU A 114 -2.54 -2.19 -13.66
CA LEU A 114 -2.90 -0.79 -13.89
C LEU A 114 -2.18 -0.22 -15.13
N ALA A 115 -0.92 -0.58 -15.34
CA ALA A 115 -0.19 -0.19 -16.55
C ALA A 115 -0.89 -0.72 -17.83
N ARG A 116 -1.30 -1.99 -17.86
CA ARG A 116 -2.10 -2.55 -18.97
C ARG A 116 -3.44 -1.86 -19.15
N SER A 117 -3.98 -1.27 -18.08
CA SER A 117 -5.25 -0.53 -18.07
C SER A 117 -5.07 0.96 -18.42
N GLY A 118 -3.86 1.39 -18.81
CA GLY A 118 -3.59 2.74 -19.29
C GLY A 118 -3.10 3.74 -18.25
N PHE A 119 -2.86 3.32 -17.02
CA PHE A 119 -2.29 4.16 -15.95
C PHE A 119 -0.77 4.06 -15.91
N VAL A 120 -0.12 5.03 -15.26
CA VAL A 120 1.26 4.87 -14.78
C VAL A 120 1.19 4.60 -13.28
N ALA A 121 1.67 3.43 -12.85
CA ALA A 121 1.66 3.06 -11.45
C ALA A 121 3.06 3.19 -10.82
N PHE A 122 3.11 3.75 -9.61
CA PHE A 122 4.32 3.97 -8.83
C PHE A 122 4.18 3.19 -7.52
N SER A 123 4.89 2.08 -7.41
CA SER A 123 4.92 1.28 -6.17
C SER A 123 6.06 1.77 -5.29
N VAL A 124 5.75 2.22 -4.07
CA VAL A 124 6.72 2.92 -3.21
C VAL A 124 7.18 2.06 -2.05
N ASP A 125 8.48 2.14 -1.74
CA ASP A 125 8.99 1.86 -0.41
C ASP A 125 8.86 3.10 0.45
N TYR A 126 8.41 2.96 1.67
CA TYR A 126 8.48 3.97 2.71
C TYR A 126 9.32 3.44 3.87
N ARG A 127 9.94 4.32 4.66
CA ARG A 127 10.80 3.91 5.79
C ARG A 127 9.97 3.16 6.83
N LEU A 128 10.36 1.92 7.08
CA LEU A 128 9.71 1.06 8.07
C LEU A 128 10.16 1.43 9.49
N LEU A 129 9.25 1.29 10.45
CA LEU A 129 9.58 1.36 11.87
C LEU A 129 10.62 0.29 12.20
N SER A 130 11.73 0.66 12.80
CA SER A 130 12.80 -0.23 13.24
C SER A 130 13.22 0.11 14.66
N GLY A 131 12.82 -0.71 15.62
CA GLY A 131 13.01 -0.42 17.03
C GLY A 131 12.30 0.88 17.43
N ARG A 132 13.06 1.97 17.60
CA ARG A 132 12.55 3.32 17.90
C ARG A 132 12.78 4.31 16.76
N ASP A 133 13.37 3.86 15.65
CA ASP A 133 13.62 4.70 14.48
C ASP A 133 12.42 4.67 13.54
N ASN A 134 12.28 5.72 12.75
CA ASN A 134 11.22 5.87 11.75
C ASN A 134 9.80 5.73 12.36
N ARG A 135 9.56 6.36 13.50
CA ARG A 135 8.23 6.48 14.07
C ARG A 135 7.34 7.39 13.22
N TRP A 136 6.07 7.39 13.50
CA TRP A 136 5.12 8.36 12.97
C TRP A 136 5.65 9.81 13.16
N PRO A 137 5.55 10.71 12.15
CA PRO A 137 4.84 10.53 10.86
C PRO A 137 5.76 10.13 9.69
N THR A 138 6.90 9.50 9.91
CA THR A 138 7.92 9.20 8.88
C THR A 138 7.33 8.54 7.62
N GLN A 139 6.40 7.60 7.79
CA GLN A 139 5.80 6.86 6.68
C GLN A 139 4.91 7.77 5.82
N LEU A 140 4.16 8.65 6.46
CA LEU A 140 3.32 9.63 5.76
C LEU A 140 4.19 10.66 5.01
N ASP A 141 5.26 11.16 5.64
CA ASP A 141 6.18 12.10 5.01
C ASP A 141 6.80 11.49 3.73
N ASP A 142 7.16 10.20 3.77
CA ASP A 142 7.74 9.51 2.63
C ASP A 142 6.74 9.34 1.47
N VAL A 143 5.50 8.91 1.73
CA VAL A 143 4.49 8.76 0.66
C VAL A 143 4.00 10.12 0.15
N GLN A 144 3.94 11.16 0.98
CA GLN A 144 3.68 12.52 0.56
C GLN A 144 4.81 13.04 -0.36
N ARG A 145 6.07 12.77 -0.01
CA ARG A 145 7.22 13.05 -0.86
C ARG A 145 7.11 12.33 -2.21
N ALA A 146 6.72 11.06 -2.21
CA ALA A 146 6.55 10.27 -3.45
C ALA A 146 5.51 10.90 -4.39
N VAL A 147 4.34 11.32 -3.89
CA VAL A 147 3.33 12.02 -4.72
C VAL A 147 3.90 13.30 -5.33
N ARG A 148 4.61 14.10 -4.54
CA ARG A 148 5.24 15.35 -4.99
C ARG A 148 6.31 15.10 -6.02
N TRP A 149 7.12 14.04 -5.83
CA TRP A 149 8.13 13.62 -6.77
C TRP A 149 7.50 13.15 -8.11
N VAL A 150 6.39 12.41 -8.07
CA VAL A 150 5.63 12.04 -9.27
C VAL A 150 5.20 13.28 -10.04
N ARG A 151 4.65 14.30 -9.36
CA ARG A 151 4.29 15.58 -9.97
C ARG A 151 5.49 16.31 -10.58
N ALA A 152 6.61 16.35 -9.87
CA ALA A 152 7.83 16.99 -10.35
C ALA A 152 8.40 16.29 -11.59
N ASN A 153 8.19 14.98 -11.73
CA ASN A 153 8.68 14.14 -12.83
C ASN A 153 7.58 13.76 -13.83
N ALA A 154 6.42 14.39 -13.79
CA ALA A 154 5.26 14.04 -14.59
C ALA A 154 5.58 13.98 -16.09
N ALA A 155 6.31 14.97 -16.64
CA ALA A 155 6.72 14.98 -18.05
C ALA A 155 7.62 13.79 -18.43
N LYS A 156 8.52 13.37 -17.52
CA LYS A 156 9.43 12.24 -17.77
C LYS A 156 8.68 10.92 -17.95
N TYR A 157 7.59 10.72 -17.20
CA TYR A 157 6.82 9.48 -17.22
C TYR A 157 5.51 9.59 -18.02
N GLY A 158 5.27 10.71 -18.70
CA GLY A 158 4.04 10.95 -19.45
C GLY A 158 2.79 10.97 -18.58
N VAL A 159 2.92 11.47 -17.35
CA VAL A 159 1.85 11.55 -16.35
C VAL A 159 1.17 12.92 -16.40
N ASP A 160 -0.15 12.93 -16.17
CA ASP A 160 -0.89 14.13 -15.86
C ASP A 160 -0.77 14.42 -14.34
N PRO A 161 -0.11 15.52 -13.93
CA PRO A 161 0.13 15.82 -12.52
C PRO A 161 -1.14 16.13 -11.72
N ASP A 162 -2.26 16.42 -12.39
CA ASP A 162 -3.55 16.75 -11.77
C ASP A 162 -4.46 15.51 -11.61
N HIS A 163 -4.04 14.36 -12.14
CA HIS A 163 -4.79 13.10 -12.11
C HIS A 163 -3.98 11.97 -11.46
N ILE A 164 -3.72 12.09 -10.16
CA ILE A 164 -2.98 11.10 -9.35
C ILE A 164 -3.90 10.52 -8.29
N GLY A 165 -4.05 9.18 -8.27
CA GLY A 165 -4.75 8.44 -7.23
C GLY A 165 -3.78 7.73 -6.29
N ALA A 166 -4.30 7.24 -5.17
CA ALA A 166 -3.57 6.35 -4.25
C ALA A 166 -4.37 5.06 -4.01
N PHE A 167 -3.65 3.96 -3.99
CA PHE A 167 -4.14 2.65 -3.55
C PHE A 167 -3.28 2.20 -2.38
N GLY A 168 -3.90 1.78 -1.29
CA GLY A 168 -3.21 1.19 -0.16
C GLY A 168 -3.90 -0.07 0.35
N HIS A 169 -3.11 -0.96 0.96
CA HIS A 169 -3.61 -2.13 1.66
C HIS A 169 -3.14 -2.10 3.12
N SER A 170 -4.03 -2.37 4.09
CA SER A 170 -3.68 -2.44 5.52
C SER A 170 -2.98 -1.15 5.99
N ALA A 171 -1.78 -1.21 6.55
CA ALA A 171 -0.98 -0.04 6.91
C ALA A 171 -0.82 0.97 5.75
N GLY A 172 -0.69 0.48 4.51
CA GLY A 172 -0.63 1.34 3.32
C GLY A 172 -1.95 2.03 3.00
N ALA A 173 -3.10 1.43 3.39
CA ALA A 173 -4.42 2.04 3.20
C ALA A 173 -4.62 3.24 4.13
N GLN A 174 -4.14 3.16 5.38
CA GLN A 174 -4.11 4.31 6.29
C GLN A 174 -3.32 5.47 5.68
N LEU A 175 -2.14 5.20 5.09
CA LEU A 175 -1.33 6.23 4.43
C LEU A 175 -2.02 6.77 3.17
N ALA A 176 -2.64 5.91 2.35
CA ALA A 176 -3.39 6.32 1.17
C ALA A 176 -4.58 7.22 1.53
N SER A 177 -5.29 6.88 2.62
CA SER A 177 -6.42 7.67 3.12
C SER A 177 -5.99 9.08 3.51
N LEU A 178 -4.88 9.22 4.23
CA LEU A 178 -4.33 10.54 4.59
C LEU A 178 -3.85 11.34 3.37
N LEU A 179 -3.31 10.72 2.32
CA LEU A 179 -2.99 11.42 1.06
C LEU A 179 -4.21 12.03 0.37
N GLY A 180 -5.39 11.46 0.56
CA GLY A 180 -6.66 12.00 0.07
C GLY A 180 -7.25 13.09 0.94
N MET A 181 -6.76 13.24 2.17
CA MET A 181 -7.35 14.11 3.20
C MET A 181 -6.47 15.31 3.54
N GLU A 182 -5.15 15.12 3.62
CA GLU A 182 -4.20 16.13 4.05
C GLU A 182 -3.25 16.56 2.92
N ASP A 183 -2.72 17.77 3.02
CA ASP A 183 -1.62 18.22 2.18
C ASP A 183 -0.28 17.99 2.89
N THR A 184 0.78 18.41 2.25
CA THR A 184 2.17 18.16 2.65
C THR A 184 2.47 18.64 4.07
N ARG A 185 2.99 17.75 4.89
CA ARG A 185 3.47 18.03 6.25
C ARG A 185 4.95 18.48 6.23
N ASP A 186 5.82 17.72 5.57
CA ASP A 186 7.25 18.02 5.47
C ASP A 186 7.61 18.74 4.16
N ASN A 187 7.95 20.01 4.24
CA ASN A 187 8.42 20.85 3.15
C ASN A 187 9.94 21.09 3.15
N SER A 188 10.71 20.26 3.85
CA SER A 188 12.17 20.42 3.95
C SER A 188 12.89 20.29 2.61
N ASP A 189 12.31 19.55 1.64
CA ASP A 189 12.83 19.47 0.28
C ASP A 189 12.33 20.64 -0.58
N ALA A 190 13.19 21.66 -0.71
CA ALA A 190 12.87 22.86 -1.49
C ALA A 190 12.58 22.58 -2.97
N SER A 191 13.12 21.51 -3.55
CA SER A 191 12.86 21.13 -4.96
C SER A 191 11.44 20.67 -5.19
N LEU A 192 10.79 20.14 -4.16
CA LEU A 192 9.42 19.66 -4.17
C LEU A 192 8.41 20.63 -3.53
N ALA A 193 8.84 21.74 -2.94
CA ALA A 193 8.01 22.63 -2.13
C ALA A 193 6.78 23.19 -2.86
N LYS A 194 6.83 23.36 -4.18
CA LYS A 194 5.73 23.87 -4.99
C LYS A 194 4.66 22.84 -5.35
N TYR A 195 4.90 21.56 -5.07
CA TYR A 195 3.97 20.49 -5.43
C TYR A 195 3.18 20.03 -4.20
N SER A 196 1.86 19.91 -4.35
CA SER A 196 0.99 19.31 -3.34
C SER A 196 1.20 17.79 -3.25
N SER A 197 1.00 17.22 -2.07
CA SER A 197 0.97 15.76 -1.85
C SER A 197 -0.44 15.17 -1.94
N ARG A 198 -1.49 15.99 -2.08
CA ARG A 198 -2.87 15.49 -2.14
C ARG A 198 -3.13 14.70 -3.41
N VAL A 199 -3.90 13.61 -3.29
CA VAL A 199 -4.34 12.80 -4.43
C VAL A 199 -5.82 13.07 -4.76
N GLN A 200 -6.25 12.68 -5.97
CA GLN A 200 -7.59 12.97 -6.50
C GLN A 200 -8.57 11.79 -6.40
N ALA A 201 -8.11 10.61 -5.98
CA ALA A 201 -8.94 9.44 -5.66
C ALA A 201 -8.18 8.50 -4.74
N VAL A 202 -8.89 7.85 -3.82
CA VAL A 202 -8.29 6.92 -2.84
C VAL A 202 -9.00 5.57 -2.91
N VAL A 203 -8.20 4.51 -2.92
CA VAL A 203 -8.66 3.14 -2.65
C VAL A 203 -8.04 2.70 -1.33
N ASP A 204 -8.88 2.54 -0.32
CA ASP A 204 -8.54 2.03 1.00
C ASP A 204 -8.96 0.56 1.08
N VAL A 205 -7.99 -0.33 1.22
CA VAL A 205 -8.22 -1.77 1.33
C VAL A 205 -7.82 -2.25 2.71
N SER A 206 -8.81 -2.57 3.55
CA SER A 206 -8.64 -3.08 4.93
C SER A 206 -7.74 -2.18 5.79
N GLY A 207 -7.86 -0.83 5.65
CA GLY A 207 -7.04 0.13 6.39
C GLY A 207 -7.49 0.31 7.84
N PRO A 208 -6.55 0.43 8.82
CA PRO A 208 -6.88 0.97 10.13
C PRO A 208 -7.13 2.48 10.03
N THR A 209 -8.24 2.96 10.57
CA THR A 209 -8.71 4.34 10.36
C THR A 209 -8.91 5.13 11.64
N ASP A 210 -9.03 4.46 12.79
CA ASP A 210 -9.09 5.06 14.13
C ASP A 210 -8.24 4.29 15.13
N PHE A 211 -7.08 4.82 15.48
CA PHE A 211 -6.19 4.23 16.49
C PHE A 211 -6.64 4.54 17.93
N THR A 212 -7.63 5.39 18.11
CA THR A 212 -8.15 5.75 19.44
C THR A 212 -9.23 4.79 19.94
N ALA A 213 -9.79 3.96 19.04
CA ALA A 213 -10.85 3.00 19.31
C ALA A 213 -10.32 1.57 19.49
N ASN A 214 -11.05 0.76 20.27
CA ASN A 214 -10.88 -0.70 20.41
C ASN A 214 -9.42 -1.15 20.61
N ARG A 215 -8.75 -0.62 21.65
CA ARG A 215 -7.35 -0.88 21.95
C ARG A 215 -7.20 -2.08 22.88
N GLU A 216 -6.83 -3.22 22.30
CA GLU A 216 -6.33 -4.33 23.09
C GLU A 216 -4.91 -4.02 23.61
N PRO A 217 -4.49 -4.53 24.77
CA PRO A 217 -3.21 -4.17 25.39
C PRO A 217 -1.97 -4.36 24.51
N ASP A 218 -1.92 -5.45 23.71
CA ASP A 218 -0.80 -5.74 22.84
C ASP A 218 -0.77 -4.78 21.63
N ASP A 219 -1.92 -4.43 21.08
CA ASP A 219 -2.06 -3.45 19.99
C ASP A 219 -1.71 -2.05 20.49
N GLU A 220 -2.16 -1.68 21.69
CA GLU A 220 -1.83 -0.39 22.30
C GLU A 220 -0.32 -0.24 22.49
N ALA A 221 0.39 -1.26 22.98
CA ALA A 221 1.84 -1.23 23.17
C ALA A 221 2.59 -1.07 21.83
N PHE A 222 2.15 -1.76 20.79
CA PHE A 222 2.71 -1.61 19.46
C PHE A 222 2.46 -0.22 18.89
N LEU A 223 1.22 0.26 18.92
CA LEU A 223 0.86 1.59 18.43
C LEU A 223 1.56 2.69 19.21
N ALA A 224 1.72 2.56 20.52
CA ALA A 224 2.49 3.51 21.34
C ALA A 224 3.95 3.59 20.89
N ASN A 225 4.58 2.46 20.53
CA ASN A 225 5.91 2.46 19.96
C ASN A 225 5.92 3.10 18.57
N PHE A 226 4.98 2.76 17.69
CA PHE A 226 4.87 3.31 16.34
C PHE A 226 4.63 4.81 16.35
N LEU A 227 3.67 5.28 17.15
CA LEU A 227 3.29 6.68 17.25
C LEU A 227 4.26 7.53 18.08
N GLY A 228 5.10 6.89 18.90
CA GLY A 228 6.11 7.59 19.70
C GLY A 228 5.65 7.98 21.09
N GLY A 229 4.47 7.59 21.56
CA GLY A 229 3.93 7.84 22.89
C GLY A 229 2.65 7.05 23.16
N ASP A 230 2.40 6.73 24.44
CA ASP A 230 1.17 6.05 24.86
C ASP A 230 -0.06 6.97 24.71
N PHE A 231 -1.25 6.37 24.62
CA PHE A 231 -2.48 7.13 24.42
C PHE A 231 -2.82 8.06 25.59
N ALA A 232 -2.50 7.65 26.82
CA ALA A 232 -2.85 8.41 28.01
C ALA A 232 -2.14 9.78 28.05
N THR A 233 -0.93 9.88 27.49
CA THR A 233 -0.09 11.07 27.53
C THR A 233 0.09 11.76 26.18
N HIS A 234 -0.19 11.07 25.05
CA HIS A 234 0.05 11.56 23.69
C HIS A 234 -1.15 11.30 22.76
N SER A 235 -2.38 11.44 23.26
CA SER A 235 -3.61 11.14 22.49
C SER A 235 -3.72 11.92 21.16
N GLU A 236 -3.06 13.08 21.06
CA GLU A 236 -2.98 13.88 19.83
C GLU A 236 -2.23 13.17 18.70
N LEU A 237 -1.17 12.40 18.99
CA LEU A 237 -0.44 11.61 17.99
C LEU A 237 -1.32 10.50 17.43
N TRP A 238 -2.15 9.88 18.29
CA TRP A 238 -3.08 8.83 17.90
C TRP A 238 -4.18 9.36 16.98
N ARG A 239 -4.70 10.55 17.32
CA ARG A 239 -5.69 11.23 16.48
C ARG A 239 -5.07 11.70 15.15
N ASP A 240 -3.86 12.24 15.19
CA ASP A 240 -3.12 12.72 14.03
C ASP A 240 -2.85 11.60 13.02
N ALA A 241 -2.59 10.37 13.48
CA ALA A 241 -2.38 9.22 12.62
C ALA A 241 -3.69 8.57 12.11
N SER A 242 -4.85 8.96 12.64
CA SER A 242 -6.14 8.31 12.39
C SER A 242 -6.93 9.04 11.30
N PRO A 243 -7.14 8.47 10.11
CA PRO A 243 -7.89 9.06 9.00
C PRO A 243 -9.26 9.65 9.38
N VAL A 244 -9.98 9.02 10.31
CA VAL A 244 -11.33 9.45 10.72
C VAL A 244 -11.39 10.87 11.34
N PHE A 245 -10.25 11.39 11.80
CA PHE A 245 -10.16 12.76 12.36
C PHE A 245 -9.80 13.81 11.30
N HIS A 246 -9.47 13.40 10.07
CA HIS A 246 -9.10 14.28 8.95
C HIS A 246 -10.21 14.38 7.90
N VAL A 247 -11.39 13.82 8.18
CA VAL A 247 -12.53 13.86 7.27
C VAL A 247 -13.04 15.29 7.14
N ALA A 248 -13.07 15.79 5.91
CA ALA A 248 -13.56 17.11 5.54
C ALA A 248 -14.23 17.08 4.16
N LYS A 249 -15.14 18.00 3.88
CA LYS A 249 -15.92 18.07 2.62
C LYS A 249 -15.06 18.08 1.36
N ASN A 250 -13.83 18.60 1.44
CA ASN A 250 -12.90 18.74 0.32
C ASN A 250 -11.92 17.54 0.19
N ASN A 251 -12.15 16.45 0.90
CA ASN A 251 -11.37 15.24 0.71
C ASN A 251 -11.61 14.62 -0.67
N ALA A 252 -10.65 13.83 -1.14
CA ALA A 252 -10.78 13.09 -2.39
C ALA A 252 -11.94 12.09 -2.34
N PRO A 253 -12.51 11.65 -3.47
CA PRO A 253 -13.40 10.50 -3.53
C PRO A 253 -12.73 9.22 -3.03
N PHE A 254 -13.49 8.38 -2.31
CA PHE A 254 -13.02 7.14 -1.70
C PHE A 254 -13.72 5.90 -2.24
N LEU A 255 -12.96 4.82 -2.38
CA LEU A 255 -13.44 3.45 -2.40
C LEU A 255 -12.83 2.73 -1.19
N ILE A 256 -13.68 2.26 -0.30
CA ILE A 256 -13.30 1.44 0.85
C ILE A 256 -13.66 0.00 0.53
N ILE A 257 -12.72 -0.93 0.65
CA ILE A 257 -12.92 -2.36 0.46
C ILE A 257 -12.46 -3.08 1.72
N HIS A 258 -13.33 -3.91 2.32
CA HIS A 258 -13.00 -4.59 3.58
C HIS A 258 -13.57 -6.00 3.62
N GLY A 259 -12.77 -6.94 4.18
CA GLY A 259 -13.21 -8.31 4.41
C GLY A 259 -14.13 -8.43 5.63
N THR A 260 -15.28 -9.10 5.49
CA THR A 260 -16.20 -9.28 6.64
C THR A 260 -15.68 -10.25 7.69
N GLN A 261 -14.64 -11.04 7.36
CA GLN A 261 -13.96 -11.98 8.24
C GLN A 261 -12.56 -11.49 8.62
N ASP A 262 -12.31 -10.18 8.49
CA ASP A 262 -11.02 -9.57 8.84
C ASP A 262 -10.84 -9.54 10.36
N THR A 263 -9.82 -10.25 10.83
CA THR A 263 -9.42 -10.35 12.24
C THR A 263 -8.21 -9.49 12.58
N ASP A 264 -7.53 -8.95 11.58
CA ASP A 264 -6.34 -8.11 11.76
C ASP A 264 -6.75 -6.64 11.95
N VAL A 265 -7.66 -6.16 11.09
CA VAL A 265 -8.29 -4.84 11.20
C VAL A 265 -9.81 -5.02 11.22
N PRO A 266 -10.47 -4.77 12.35
CA PRO A 266 -11.93 -4.95 12.46
C PRO A 266 -12.68 -4.10 11.43
N ILE A 267 -13.68 -4.68 10.74
CA ILE A 267 -14.47 -3.99 9.71
C ILE A 267 -15.14 -2.71 10.22
N ALA A 268 -15.36 -2.59 11.53
CA ALA A 268 -15.89 -1.38 12.18
C ALA A 268 -15.03 -0.14 11.89
N GLN A 269 -13.73 -0.30 11.66
CA GLN A 269 -12.81 0.76 11.25
C GLN A 269 -13.23 1.35 9.88
N ALA A 270 -13.54 0.50 8.92
CA ALA A 270 -14.00 0.90 7.60
C ALA A 270 -15.43 1.48 7.64
N GLU A 271 -16.30 0.94 8.50
CA GLU A 271 -17.67 1.43 8.69
C GLU A 271 -17.66 2.85 9.24
N GLU A 272 -16.85 3.13 10.25
CA GLU A 272 -16.70 4.46 10.83
C GLU A 272 -16.19 5.48 9.80
N LEU A 273 -15.14 5.14 9.06
CA LEU A 273 -14.60 6.02 8.01
C LEU A 273 -15.65 6.30 6.94
N TYR A 274 -16.37 5.28 6.48
CA TYR A 274 -17.45 5.42 5.49
C TYR A 274 -18.53 6.38 5.98
N ASP A 275 -19.03 6.19 7.20
CA ASP A 275 -20.10 7.01 7.76
C ASP A 275 -19.66 8.48 7.88
N LYS A 276 -18.43 8.73 8.34
CA LYS A 276 -17.88 10.10 8.44
C LYS A 276 -17.70 10.76 7.08
N LEU A 277 -17.17 10.05 6.08
CA LEU A 277 -17.02 10.57 4.72
C LEU A 277 -18.39 10.89 4.10
N GLN A 278 -19.37 9.99 4.28
CA GLN A 278 -20.74 10.21 3.80
C GLN A 278 -21.38 11.43 4.47
N ALA A 279 -21.25 11.57 5.78
CA ALA A 279 -21.77 12.70 6.54
C ALA A 279 -21.12 14.03 6.13
N ALA A 280 -19.85 14.03 5.73
CA ALA A 280 -19.14 15.19 5.22
C ALA A 280 -19.49 15.52 3.75
N GLY A 281 -20.26 14.67 3.06
CA GLY A 281 -20.63 14.84 1.65
C GLY A 281 -19.49 14.52 0.69
N VAL A 282 -18.49 13.72 1.12
CA VAL A 282 -17.43 13.19 0.26
C VAL A 282 -17.97 12.02 -0.54
N PRO A 283 -17.75 11.95 -1.88
CA PRO A 283 -18.12 10.78 -2.66
C PRO A 283 -17.39 9.53 -2.11
N VAL A 284 -18.12 8.56 -1.62
CA VAL A 284 -17.57 7.33 -1.05
C VAL A 284 -18.39 6.12 -1.45
N GLN A 285 -17.69 5.02 -1.78
CA GLN A 285 -18.27 3.70 -1.98
C GLN A 285 -17.65 2.74 -0.97
N PHE A 286 -18.47 1.87 -0.36
CA PHE A 286 -18.01 0.83 0.54
C PHE A 286 -18.38 -0.55 -0.02
N VAL A 287 -17.39 -1.41 -0.19
CA VAL A 287 -17.53 -2.78 -0.70
C VAL A 287 -17.09 -3.74 0.40
N LYS A 288 -18.05 -4.47 0.95
CA LYS A 288 -17.82 -5.55 1.91
C LYS A 288 -17.65 -6.86 1.13
N LEU A 289 -16.56 -7.57 1.38
CA LEU A 289 -16.27 -8.86 0.73
C LEU A 289 -16.29 -9.96 1.79
N ASP A 290 -16.89 -11.10 1.48
CA ASP A 290 -16.91 -12.27 2.35
C ASP A 290 -15.53 -12.97 2.31
N ASP A 291 -14.54 -12.35 2.95
CA ASP A 291 -13.15 -12.81 2.96
C ASP A 291 -12.41 -12.22 4.19
N VAL A 292 -11.17 -12.63 4.36
CA VAL A 292 -10.25 -12.18 5.42
C VAL A 292 -9.43 -10.97 4.98
N HIS A 293 -8.55 -10.47 5.85
CA HIS A 293 -7.70 -9.29 5.64
C HIS A 293 -6.95 -9.26 4.30
N THR A 294 -6.46 -10.42 3.81
CA THR A 294 -5.60 -10.52 2.63
C THR A 294 -6.33 -10.96 1.36
N PHE A 295 -7.66 -11.11 1.38
CA PHE A 295 -8.50 -11.51 0.25
C PHE A 295 -7.97 -12.77 -0.44
N ARG A 296 -8.28 -13.94 0.12
CA ARG A 296 -7.77 -15.25 -0.34
C ARG A 296 -8.54 -15.82 -1.51
N THR A 297 -9.85 -15.50 -1.62
CA THR A 297 -10.69 -16.04 -2.67
C THR A 297 -10.46 -15.35 -4.02
N PRO A 298 -10.50 -16.09 -5.14
CA PRO A 298 -10.39 -15.51 -6.47
C PRO A 298 -11.47 -14.46 -6.75
N GLU A 299 -12.69 -14.70 -6.25
CA GLU A 299 -13.86 -13.84 -6.41
C GLU A 299 -13.66 -12.50 -5.72
N ALA A 300 -13.19 -12.51 -4.46
CA ALA A 300 -12.89 -11.28 -3.72
C ALA A 300 -11.78 -10.47 -4.40
N ARG A 301 -10.71 -11.14 -4.85
CA ARG A 301 -9.62 -10.48 -5.59
C ARG A 301 -10.10 -9.88 -6.90
N ALA A 302 -10.92 -10.61 -7.67
CA ALA A 302 -11.47 -10.11 -8.93
C ALA A 302 -12.36 -8.88 -8.69
N ARG A 303 -13.20 -8.91 -7.64
CA ARG A 303 -14.05 -7.80 -7.26
C ARG A 303 -13.24 -6.59 -6.81
N LEU A 304 -12.22 -6.77 -5.96
CA LEU A 304 -11.30 -5.71 -5.54
C LEU A 304 -10.68 -5.00 -6.75
N ILE A 305 -10.10 -5.77 -7.68
CA ILE A 305 -9.47 -5.23 -8.89
C ILE A 305 -10.48 -4.48 -9.77
N PHE A 306 -11.67 -5.04 -9.95
CA PHE A 306 -12.73 -4.42 -10.74
C PHE A 306 -13.16 -3.06 -10.15
N GLU A 307 -13.48 -3.02 -8.85
CA GLU A 307 -13.92 -1.79 -8.18
C GLU A 307 -12.82 -0.73 -8.15
N THR A 308 -11.57 -1.14 -7.91
CA THR A 308 -10.40 -0.26 -7.98
C THR A 308 -10.29 0.41 -9.35
N LEU A 309 -10.41 -0.36 -10.43
CA LEU A 309 -10.34 0.17 -11.77
C LEU A 309 -11.50 1.13 -12.08
N GLN A 310 -12.73 0.79 -11.65
CA GLN A 310 -13.90 1.64 -11.82
C GLN A 310 -13.73 3.01 -11.14
N LEU A 311 -13.24 3.04 -9.88
CA LEU A 311 -12.98 4.30 -9.19
C LEU A 311 -11.98 5.15 -9.95
N PHE A 312 -10.82 4.58 -10.30
CA PHE A 312 -9.76 5.34 -10.97
C PHE A 312 -10.18 5.81 -12.36
N GLN A 313 -10.92 5.00 -13.13
CA GLN A 313 -11.49 5.43 -14.40
C GLN A 313 -12.50 6.57 -14.23
N ARG A 314 -13.29 6.55 -13.18
CA ARG A 314 -14.29 7.60 -12.91
C ARG A 314 -13.68 8.94 -12.55
N TYR A 315 -12.66 8.95 -11.71
CA TYR A 315 -12.14 10.18 -11.10
C TYR A 315 -10.79 10.65 -11.64
N LEU A 316 -10.05 9.78 -12.33
CA LEU A 316 -8.74 10.10 -12.89
C LEU A 316 -8.74 10.12 -14.43
N SER A 317 -9.87 9.85 -15.11
CA SER A 317 -9.93 9.94 -16.58
C SER A 317 -9.69 11.36 -17.04
N ILE A 318 -8.65 11.54 -17.82
CA ILE A 318 -8.35 12.78 -18.55
C ILE A 318 -9.35 12.85 -19.71
N GLY A 319 -10.15 13.91 -19.81
CA GLY A 319 -11.29 14.07 -20.71
C GLY A 319 -11.13 13.42 -22.08
N LYS A 320 -12.20 12.73 -22.50
CA LYS A 320 -12.33 12.12 -23.84
C LYS A 320 -12.29 13.15 -24.93
#